data_a805f751e7a62fd076e203e6199c7d87
#
_entry.id   a805f751e7a62fd076e203e6199c7d87
#
_cell.length_a   1.000
_cell.length_b   1.000
_cell.length_c   1.000
_cell.angle_alpha   90.00
_cell.angle_beta   90.00
_cell.angle_gamma   90.00
#
_symmetry.space_group_name_H-M   'P 1'
#
loop_
_entity.id
_entity.type
_entity.pdbx_description
1 polymer ?
#
loop_
_entity_poly.entity_id
_entity_poly.type
_entity_poly.pdbx_seq_one_letter_code
_entity_poly.pdbx_strand_id
1 'polypeptide(L)'
;TGDLLVDKYESLEKIFEHCPTNIVTHCEDPRRLVENEKLYQEKYGDKLEAAHHAVIRDEECCYLSSSLAVGLAKKFGSNLHVLHLSTAREMELFSTDPIENKHITAEGCVHHLTFSDKDYEELGNFIVCNPSIKTEEDRLGIIEAVKANKIDIFATDHAPHTFEEKSQKYPNIPAGIPLVQHSLQMLLEFYFDDIFSLEMIVEKSSHNVAKRFNIKDRGFLRE
;
A
#
# COMPACT_ATOMS: atom_id res chain seq x y z
N THR A 1 8.84 4.21 -10.25
CA THR A 1 7.68 4.22 -11.15
C THR A 1 8.08 4.82 -12.48
N GLY A 2 7.54 4.28 -13.58
CA GLY A 2 7.92 4.67 -14.92
C GLY A 2 9.42 4.47 -15.18
N ASP A 3 10.04 5.41 -15.88
CA ASP A 3 11.46 5.33 -16.26
C ASP A 3 12.46 5.47 -15.10
N LEU A 4 11.96 5.74 -13.88
CA LEU A 4 12.76 5.85 -12.65
C LEU A 4 12.72 4.57 -11.79
N LEU A 5 12.26 3.45 -12.34
CA LEU A 5 12.22 2.17 -11.64
C LEU A 5 13.64 1.69 -11.29
N VAL A 6 13.85 1.38 -10.01
CA VAL A 6 15.08 0.75 -9.52
C VAL A 6 14.73 -0.67 -9.08
N ASP A 7 14.99 -1.65 -9.94
CA ASP A 7 14.63 -3.06 -9.77
C ASP A 7 15.84 -4.03 -9.78
N LYS A 8 17.03 -3.51 -10.09
CA LYS A 8 18.24 -4.33 -10.09
C LYS A 8 18.70 -4.59 -8.66
N TYR A 9 18.85 -5.87 -8.31
CA TYR A 9 19.25 -6.31 -6.97
C TYR A 9 20.51 -5.60 -6.47
N GLU A 10 21.55 -5.49 -7.30
CA GLU A 10 22.82 -4.85 -6.93
C GLU A 10 22.66 -3.35 -6.65
N SER A 11 21.72 -2.69 -7.31
CA SER A 11 21.40 -1.28 -7.07
C SER A 11 20.63 -1.11 -5.76
N LEU A 12 19.63 -1.97 -5.53
CA LEU A 12 18.87 -1.99 -4.28
C LEU A 12 19.79 -2.29 -3.09
N GLU A 13 20.66 -3.30 -3.19
CA GLU A 13 21.60 -3.67 -2.15
C GLU A 13 22.48 -2.47 -1.74
N LYS A 14 23.05 -1.74 -2.70
CA LYS A 14 23.84 -0.53 -2.43
C LYS A 14 23.02 0.59 -1.78
N ILE A 15 21.77 0.78 -2.20
CA ILE A 15 20.89 1.77 -1.59
C ILE A 15 20.66 1.41 -0.11
N PHE A 16 20.28 0.17 0.18
CA PHE A 16 20.03 -0.27 1.55
C PHE A 16 21.28 -0.24 2.42
N GLU A 17 22.47 -0.52 1.86
CA GLU A 17 23.75 -0.47 2.59
C GLU A 17 24.16 0.96 2.94
N HIS A 18 23.90 1.93 2.07
CA HIS A 18 24.50 3.27 2.19
C HIS A 18 23.51 4.40 2.46
N CYS A 19 22.20 4.17 2.39
CA CYS A 19 21.22 5.22 2.61
C CYS A 19 21.20 5.66 4.10
N PRO A 20 21.52 6.94 4.40
CA PRO A 20 21.59 7.41 5.78
C PRO A 20 20.21 7.82 6.35
N THR A 21 19.16 7.74 5.56
CA THR A 21 17.81 8.18 5.91
C THR A 21 16.79 7.06 5.80
N ASN A 22 15.52 7.37 6.00
CA ASN A 22 14.44 6.43 5.79
C ASN A 22 14.29 6.09 4.30
N ILE A 23 14.37 4.81 3.95
CA ILE A 23 14.06 4.30 2.61
C ILE A 23 12.55 4.08 2.55
N VAL A 24 11.92 4.56 1.50
CA VAL A 24 10.48 4.42 1.28
C VAL A 24 10.26 3.67 -0.04
N THR A 25 9.51 2.56 0.00
CA THR A 25 9.39 1.69 -1.16
C THR A 25 7.94 1.37 -1.54
N HIS A 26 7.62 1.50 -2.82
CA HIS A 26 6.51 0.80 -3.46
C HIS A 26 6.96 -0.64 -3.76
N CYS A 27 6.16 -1.62 -3.41
CA CYS A 27 6.53 -3.03 -3.49
C CYS A 27 5.58 -3.84 -4.37
N GLU A 28 5.96 -4.00 -5.64
CA GLU A 28 5.38 -4.96 -6.58
C GLU A 28 6.53 -5.53 -7.45
N ASP A 29 6.61 -6.85 -7.61
CA ASP A 29 7.66 -7.48 -8.42
C ASP A 29 7.41 -7.26 -9.91
N PRO A 30 8.33 -6.55 -10.62
CA PRO A 30 8.09 -6.15 -12.01
C PRO A 30 8.10 -7.33 -12.98
N ARG A 31 8.80 -8.43 -12.67
CA ARG A 31 8.86 -9.59 -13.55
C ARG A 31 7.54 -10.35 -13.53
N ARG A 32 7.04 -10.62 -12.31
CA ARG A 32 5.74 -11.26 -12.14
C ARG A 32 4.61 -10.42 -12.72
N LEU A 33 4.68 -9.10 -12.55
CA LEU A 33 3.69 -8.19 -13.13
C LEU A 33 3.65 -8.32 -14.66
N VAL A 34 4.80 -8.27 -15.34
CA VAL A 34 4.88 -8.43 -16.81
C VAL A 34 4.39 -9.81 -17.27
N GLU A 35 4.73 -10.87 -16.53
CA GLU A 35 4.26 -12.24 -16.82
C GLU A 35 2.74 -12.33 -16.71
N ASN A 36 2.15 -11.79 -15.64
CA ASN A 36 0.71 -11.77 -15.42
C ASN A 36 -0.01 -10.91 -16.48
N GLU A 37 0.48 -9.71 -16.76
CA GLU A 37 -0.08 -8.84 -17.80
C GLU A 37 -0.15 -9.57 -19.16
N LYS A 38 0.93 -10.22 -19.54
CA LYS A 38 0.98 -10.99 -20.79
C LYS A 38 -0.02 -12.15 -20.78
N LEU A 39 -0.05 -12.93 -19.69
CA LEU A 39 -0.96 -14.08 -19.54
C LEU A 39 -2.43 -13.64 -19.65
N TYR A 40 -2.80 -12.58 -18.97
CA TYR A 40 -4.17 -12.08 -18.97
C TYR A 40 -4.54 -11.39 -20.29
N GLN A 41 -3.60 -10.70 -20.92
CA GLN A 41 -3.80 -10.14 -22.26
C GLN A 41 -4.01 -11.26 -23.31
N GLU A 42 -3.24 -12.35 -23.27
CA GLU A 42 -3.43 -13.50 -24.15
C GLU A 42 -4.76 -14.21 -23.91
N LYS A 43 -5.20 -14.31 -22.65
CA LYS A 43 -6.42 -15.01 -22.28
C LYS A 43 -7.70 -14.22 -22.57
N TYR A 44 -7.70 -12.93 -22.34
CA TYR A 44 -8.91 -12.10 -22.39
C TYR A 44 -8.92 -11.08 -23.54
N GLY A 45 -7.75 -10.65 -24.03
CA GLY A 45 -7.64 -9.70 -25.13
C GLY A 45 -8.46 -8.44 -24.89
N ASP A 46 -9.40 -8.15 -25.83
CA ASP A 46 -10.30 -7.01 -25.74
C ASP A 46 -11.37 -7.08 -24.64
N LYS A 47 -11.48 -8.23 -23.96
CA LYS A 47 -12.39 -8.45 -22.82
C LYS A 47 -11.73 -8.24 -21.46
N LEU A 48 -10.52 -7.70 -21.43
CA LEU A 48 -9.90 -7.28 -20.18
C LEU A 48 -10.73 -6.16 -19.55
N GLU A 49 -10.96 -6.28 -18.24
CA GLU A 49 -11.77 -5.38 -17.42
C GLU A 49 -11.05 -5.03 -16.12
N ALA A 50 -11.52 -4.01 -15.42
CA ALA A 50 -10.94 -3.55 -14.14
C ALA A 50 -10.82 -4.67 -13.09
N ALA A 51 -11.78 -5.60 -13.04
CA ALA A 51 -11.74 -6.75 -12.13
C ALA A 51 -10.50 -7.65 -12.33
N HIS A 52 -9.93 -7.70 -13.54
CA HIS A 52 -8.70 -8.45 -13.79
C HIS A 52 -7.46 -7.78 -13.19
N HIS A 53 -7.55 -6.49 -12.81
CA HIS A 53 -6.45 -5.77 -12.20
C HIS A 53 -5.98 -6.40 -10.88
N ALA A 54 -6.92 -6.91 -10.08
CA ALA A 54 -6.63 -7.58 -8.82
C ALA A 54 -5.76 -8.82 -8.99
N VAL A 55 -6.01 -9.60 -10.04
CA VAL A 55 -5.29 -10.87 -10.31
C VAL A 55 -4.03 -10.68 -11.16
N ILE A 56 -3.95 -9.62 -11.94
CA ILE A 56 -2.72 -9.23 -12.65
C ILE A 56 -1.67 -8.75 -11.64
N ARG A 57 -2.08 -7.93 -10.68
CA ARG A 57 -1.26 -7.42 -9.56
C ARG A 57 -1.55 -8.23 -8.30
N ASP A 58 -1.27 -9.53 -8.38
CA ASP A 58 -1.65 -10.49 -7.35
C ASP A 58 -0.83 -10.36 -6.04
N GLU A 59 -1.24 -11.14 -5.03
CA GLU A 59 -0.58 -11.21 -3.73
C GLU A 59 0.93 -11.51 -3.84
N GLU A 60 1.31 -12.47 -4.70
CA GLU A 60 2.69 -12.87 -4.87
C GLU A 60 3.54 -11.72 -5.43
N CYS A 61 2.96 -10.87 -6.30
CA CYS A 61 3.61 -9.68 -6.85
C CYS A 61 4.05 -8.72 -5.72
N CYS A 62 3.17 -8.49 -4.75
CA CYS A 62 3.46 -7.66 -3.58
C CYS A 62 4.45 -8.34 -2.64
N TYR A 63 4.20 -9.60 -2.28
CA TYR A 63 4.99 -10.33 -1.30
C TYR A 63 6.45 -10.51 -1.70
N LEU A 64 6.73 -10.85 -2.96
CA LEU A 64 8.11 -11.01 -3.47
C LEU A 64 8.91 -9.71 -3.30
N SER A 65 8.33 -8.58 -3.64
CA SER A 65 8.99 -7.28 -3.55
C SER A 65 9.13 -6.81 -2.10
N SER A 66 8.07 -6.92 -1.30
CA SER A 66 8.10 -6.54 0.13
C SER A 66 9.08 -7.38 0.93
N SER A 67 9.11 -8.70 0.69
CA SER A 67 10.05 -9.60 1.38
C SER A 67 11.50 -9.32 1.01
N LEU A 68 11.79 -8.97 -0.25
CA LEU A 68 13.11 -8.53 -0.68
C LEU A 68 13.53 -7.24 0.04
N ALA A 69 12.68 -6.22 0.05
CA ALA A 69 12.97 -4.94 0.69
C ALA A 69 13.19 -5.10 2.20
N VAL A 70 12.32 -5.85 2.89
CA VAL A 70 12.45 -6.17 4.31
C VAL A 70 13.72 -6.99 4.59
N GLY A 71 14.04 -7.97 3.73
CA GLY A 71 15.28 -8.75 3.83
C GLY A 71 16.54 -7.90 3.74
N LEU A 72 16.59 -6.97 2.79
CA LEU A 72 17.70 -6.01 2.64
C LEU A 72 17.78 -5.06 3.83
N ALA A 73 16.64 -4.53 4.31
CA ALA A 73 16.63 -3.66 5.49
C ALA A 73 17.17 -4.39 6.74
N LYS A 74 16.77 -5.64 6.96
CA LYS A 74 17.30 -6.47 8.07
C LYS A 74 18.78 -6.75 7.90
N LYS A 75 19.25 -7.03 6.68
CA LYS A 75 20.66 -7.33 6.38
C LYS A 75 21.58 -6.16 6.71
N PHE A 76 21.19 -4.93 6.36
CA PHE A 76 22.02 -3.74 6.50
C PHE A 76 21.65 -2.85 7.70
N GLY A 77 20.59 -3.17 8.44
CA GLY A 77 20.10 -2.35 9.54
C GLY A 77 19.50 -1.01 9.10
N SER A 78 19.01 -0.93 7.86
CA SER A 78 18.50 0.29 7.27
C SER A 78 17.09 0.60 7.78
N ASN A 79 16.74 1.89 7.85
CA ASN A 79 15.37 2.30 8.12
C ASN A 79 14.53 2.17 6.85
N LEU A 80 13.47 1.37 6.92
CA LEU A 80 12.55 1.10 5.80
C LEU A 80 11.11 1.45 6.16
N HIS A 81 10.41 2.11 5.27
CA HIS A 81 8.96 2.26 5.31
C HIS A 81 8.36 1.68 4.02
N VAL A 82 7.54 0.65 4.17
CA VAL A 82 6.84 0.02 3.02
C VAL A 82 5.49 0.70 2.85
N LEU A 83 5.27 1.26 1.65
CA LEU A 83 4.07 1.98 1.29
C LEU A 83 2.88 1.01 1.07
N HIS A 84 1.67 1.51 1.27
CA HIS A 84 0.38 0.98 0.82
C HIS A 84 0.27 -0.56 0.77
N LEU A 85 0.52 -1.25 1.88
CA LEU A 85 0.36 -2.70 1.95
C LEU A 85 -1.06 -3.12 1.57
N SER A 86 -1.18 -4.16 0.76
CA SER A 86 -2.44 -4.55 0.17
C SER A 86 -2.82 -6.03 0.35
N THR A 87 -1.96 -6.84 0.99
CA THR A 87 -2.20 -8.28 1.17
C THR A 87 -2.05 -8.72 2.62
N ALA A 88 -2.84 -9.72 3.02
CA ALA A 88 -2.75 -10.34 4.35
C ALA A 88 -1.39 -11.01 4.59
N ARG A 89 -0.82 -11.63 3.55
CA ARG A 89 0.44 -12.36 3.61
C ARG A 89 1.64 -11.46 3.93
N GLU A 90 1.66 -10.24 3.41
CA GLU A 90 2.73 -9.29 3.70
C GLU A 90 2.86 -8.97 5.21
N MET A 91 1.77 -9.15 5.98
CA MET A 91 1.72 -8.85 7.40
C MET A 91 2.65 -9.73 8.25
N GLU A 92 3.12 -10.87 7.76
CA GLU A 92 4.11 -11.70 8.45
C GLU A 92 5.52 -11.08 8.48
N LEU A 93 5.79 -10.11 7.61
CA LEU A 93 7.07 -9.43 7.48
C LEU A 93 7.31 -8.38 8.58
N PHE A 94 6.24 -7.90 9.24
CA PHE A 94 6.26 -6.75 10.14
C PHE A 94 6.04 -7.15 11.60
N SER A 95 6.77 -6.47 12.51
CA SER A 95 6.65 -6.69 13.95
C SER A 95 5.47 -5.93 14.55
N THR A 96 5.07 -6.33 15.76
CA THR A 96 4.03 -5.69 16.57
C THR A 96 4.57 -4.67 17.57
N ASP A 97 5.88 -4.40 17.55
CA ASP A 97 6.54 -3.48 18.46
C ASP A 97 5.98 -2.05 18.34
N PRO A 98 6.15 -1.20 19.34
CA PRO A 98 5.91 0.23 19.21
C PRO A 98 6.80 0.85 18.12
N ILE A 99 6.29 1.88 17.43
CA ILE A 99 6.97 2.49 16.28
C ILE A 99 8.38 3.01 16.62
N GLU A 100 8.60 3.44 17.85
CA GLU A 100 9.88 3.92 18.35
C GLU A 100 10.99 2.83 18.33
N ASN A 101 10.59 1.57 18.37
CA ASN A 101 11.47 0.41 18.37
C ASN A 101 11.59 -0.25 16.99
N LYS A 102 10.93 0.30 15.95
CA LYS A 102 10.92 -0.27 14.62
C LYS A 102 11.90 0.43 13.68
N HIS A 103 12.80 -0.33 13.08
CA HIS A 103 13.56 0.10 11.90
C HIS A 103 12.74 -0.09 10.61
N ILE A 104 11.83 -1.06 10.60
CA ILE A 104 10.96 -1.39 9.47
C ILE A 104 9.52 -1.10 9.86
N THR A 105 8.88 -0.20 9.14
CA THR A 105 7.49 0.22 9.34
C THR A 105 6.69 0.07 8.06
N ALA A 106 5.37 0.09 8.19
CA ALA A 106 4.45 -0.09 7.08
C ALA A 106 3.25 0.86 7.17
N GLU A 107 2.66 1.17 6.02
CA GLU A 107 1.41 1.90 5.97
C GLU A 107 0.29 1.09 5.31
N GLY A 108 -0.94 1.35 5.75
CA GLY A 108 -2.16 0.87 5.12
C GLY A 108 -2.95 2.06 4.57
N CYS A 109 -3.32 2.01 3.29
CA CYS A 109 -4.15 3.02 2.70
C CYS A 109 -5.63 2.75 2.95
N VAL A 110 -6.41 3.82 3.14
CA VAL A 110 -7.84 3.73 3.46
C VAL A 110 -8.64 2.95 2.43
N HIS A 111 -8.27 2.98 1.15
CA HIS A 111 -8.94 2.21 0.11
C HIS A 111 -8.69 0.69 0.22
N HIS A 112 -7.49 0.25 0.61
CA HIS A 112 -7.21 -1.16 0.85
C HIS A 112 -7.88 -1.71 2.12
N LEU A 113 -8.22 -0.82 3.07
CA LEU A 113 -9.01 -1.17 4.25
C LEU A 113 -10.51 -1.24 3.95
N THR A 114 -10.99 -0.50 2.95
CA THR A 114 -12.41 -0.31 2.66
C THR A 114 -12.91 -1.22 1.54
N PHE A 115 -12.18 -1.28 0.41
CA PHE A 115 -12.61 -2.00 -0.78
C PHE A 115 -12.01 -3.40 -0.86
N SER A 116 -12.75 -4.30 -1.52
CA SER A 116 -12.33 -5.65 -1.91
C SER A 116 -12.48 -5.84 -3.42
N ASP A 117 -12.02 -6.97 -3.94
CA ASP A 117 -12.16 -7.36 -5.35
C ASP A 117 -13.62 -7.41 -5.84
N LYS A 118 -14.58 -7.56 -4.93
CA LYS A 118 -16.03 -7.56 -5.24
C LYS A 118 -16.52 -6.19 -5.68
N ASP A 119 -15.90 -5.12 -5.18
CA ASP A 119 -16.29 -3.74 -5.47
C ASP A 119 -15.94 -3.31 -6.90
N TYR A 120 -15.12 -4.08 -7.62
CA TYR A 120 -14.89 -3.85 -9.06
C TYR A 120 -16.17 -4.05 -9.90
N GLU A 121 -17.16 -4.83 -9.44
CA GLU A 121 -18.42 -5.01 -10.14
C GLU A 121 -19.20 -3.69 -10.22
N GLU A 122 -19.21 -2.89 -9.17
CA GLU A 122 -19.94 -1.62 -9.11
C GLU A 122 -19.07 -0.44 -9.52
N LEU A 123 -17.83 -0.37 -8.99
CA LEU A 123 -16.98 0.81 -9.12
C LEU A 123 -16.01 0.73 -10.32
N GLY A 124 -15.77 -0.45 -10.86
CA GLY A 124 -14.98 -0.65 -12.07
C GLY A 124 -13.62 0.05 -12.05
N ASN A 125 -13.38 0.85 -13.07
CA ASN A 125 -12.13 1.59 -13.24
C ASN A 125 -11.81 2.59 -12.12
N PHE A 126 -12.84 3.07 -11.42
CA PHE A 126 -12.65 4.14 -10.40
C PHE A 126 -11.86 3.69 -9.19
N ILE A 127 -11.82 2.37 -8.91
CA ILE A 127 -11.01 1.82 -7.82
C ILE A 127 -9.71 1.13 -8.30
N VAL A 128 -9.36 1.29 -9.57
CA VAL A 128 -8.04 0.81 -10.06
C VAL A 128 -6.94 1.68 -9.50
N CYS A 129 -6.05 1.06 -8.72
CA CYS A 129 -4.86 1.65 -8.07
C CYS A 129 -3.70 0.64 -8.04
N ASN A 130 -2.50 1.07 -7.71
CA ASN A 130 -1.31 0.23 -7.61
C ASN A 130 -0.64 0.39 -6.23
N PRO A 131 -0.58 -0.67 -5.41
CA PRO A 131 -1.08 -2.04 -5.64
C PRO A 131 -2.61 -2.09 -5.80
N SER A 132 -3.09 -3.12 -6.49
CA SER A 132 -4.54 -3.29 -6.73
C SER A 132 -5.32 -3.53 -5.43
N ILE A 133 -6.61 -3.23 -5.47
CA ILE A 133 -7.55 -3.73 -4.47
C ILE A 133 -7.58 -5.26 -4.57
N LYS A 134 -7.40 -5.93 -3.43
CA LYS A 134 -7.28 -7.38 -3.31
C LYS A 134 -8.58 -8.05 -2.83
N THR A 135 -8.47 -9.29 -2.43
CA THR A 135 -9.58 -10.08 -1.93
C THR A 135 -10.15 -9.53 -0.61
N GLU A 136 -11.37 -9.93 -0.28
CA GLU A 136 -11.97 -9.64 1.03
C GLU A 136 -11.12 -10.22 2.19
N GLU A 137 -10.48 -11.38 1.99
CA GLU A 137 -9.58 -11.97 2.98
C GLU A 137 -8.35 -11.08 3.22
N ASP A 138 -7.77 -10.53 2.17
CA ASP A 138 -6.67 -9.56 2.27
C ASP A 138 -7.10 -8.31 3.03
N ARG A 139 -8.25 -7.73 2.68
CA ARG A 139 -8.81 -6.55 3.35
C ARG A 139 -8.97 -6.78 4.85
N LEU A 140 -9.57 -7.90 5.24
CA LEU A 140 -9.72 -8.27 6.64
C LEU A 140 -8.38 -8.50 7.33
N GLY A 141 -7.43 -9.14 6.64
CA GLY A 141 -6.07 -9.36 7.14
C GLY A 141 -5.32 -8.04 7.41
N ILE A 142 -5.49 -7.04 6.55
CA ILE A 142 -4.92 -5.69 6.76
C ILE A 142 -5.56 -5.01 7.98
N ILE A 143 -6.87 -5.10 8.15
CA ILE A 143 -7.57 -4.56 9.33
C ILE A 143 -7.02 -5.20 10.62
N GLU A 144 -6.88 -6.52 10.67
CA GLU A 144 -6.31 -7.20 11.83
C GLU A 144 -4.83 -6.83 12.06
N ALA A 145 -4.07 -6.58 11.00
CA ALA A 145 -2.69 -6.10 11.09
C ALA A 145 -2.59 -4.69 11.69
N VAL A 146 -3.55 -3.81 11.39
CA VAL A 146 -3.66 -2.49 12.04
C VAL A 146 -3.88 -2.65 13.54
N LYS A 147 -4.84 -3.49 13.95
CA LYS A 147 -5.14 -3.79 15.36
C LYS A 147 -3.96 -4.41 16.09
N ALA A 148 -3.22 -5.29 15.41
CA ALA A 148 -2.03 -5.95 15.94
C ALA A 148 -0.77 -5.06 15.93
N ASN A 149 -0.88 -3.79 15.55
CA ASN A 149 0.24 -2.84 15.43
C ASN A 149 1.35 -3.26 14.44
N LYS A 150 1.00 -4.05 13.42
CA LYS A 150 1.90 -4.40 12.30
C LYS A 150 1.91 -3.30 11.24
N ILE A 151 0.78 -2.64 11.03
CA ILE A 151 0.65 -1.42 10.23
C ILE A 151 0.75 -0.20 11.16
N ASP A 152 1.68 0.67 10.86
CA ASP A 152 2.08 1.78 11.72
C ASP A 152 1.40 3.10 11.37
N ILE A 153 1.06 3.30 10.09
CA ILE A 153 0.58 4.56 9.54
C ILE A 153 -0.65 4.32 8.67
N PHE A 154 -1.63 5.20 8.77
CA PHE A 154 -2.70 5.33 7.78
C PHE A 154 -2.31 6.34 6.71
N ALA A 155 -2.48 5.95 5.45
CA ALA A 155 -2.15 6.76 4.29
C ALA A 155 -3.30 6.81 3.28
N THR A 156 -3.13 7.60 2.23
CA THR A 156 -4.15 7.77 1.19
C THR A 156 -3.71 7.32 -0.19
N ASP A 157 -2.42 7.34 -0.45
CA ASP A 157 -1.86 7.20 -1.80
C ASP A 157 -2.64 8.06 -2.81
N HIS A 158 -2.88 9.34 -2.45
CA HIS A 158 -3.72 10.25 -3.21
C HIS A 158 -3.17 10.50 -4.61
N ALA A 159 -3.79 9.89 -5.60
CA ALA A 159 -3.45 10.02 -7.02
C ALA A 159 -4.70 10.38 -7.83
N PRO A 160 -5.02 11.68 -7.96
CA PRO A 160 -6.22 12.15 -8.63
C PRO A 160 -6.08 12.07 -10.15
N HIS A 161 -7.15 11.60 -10.78
CA HIS A 161 -7.31 11.57 -12.23
C HIS A 161 -8.70 12.10 -12.60
N THR A 162 -8.83 12.63 -13.81
CA THR A 162 -10.12 13.14 -14.26
C THR A 162 -11.12 12.01 -14.50
N PHE A 163 -12.41 12.35 -14.51
CA PHE A 163 -13.46 11.40 -14.83
C PHE A 163 -13.28 10.81 -16.24
N GLU A 164 -12.87 11.64 -17.19
CA GLU A 164 -12.63 11.26 -18.58
C GLU A 164 -11.48 10.24 -18.69
N GLU A 165 -10.39 10.45 -17.96
CA GLU A 165 -9.27 9.51 -17.92
C GLU A 165 -9.69 8.15 -17.35
N LYS A 166 -10.42 8.15 -16.23
CA LYS A 166 -10.90 6.92 -15.57
C LYS A 166 -12.02 6.22 -16.32
N SER A 167 -12.75 6.91 -17.23
CA SER A 167 -13.83 6.36 -18.03
C SER A 167 -13.37 5.67 -19.32
N GLN A 168 -12.08 5.65 -19.61
CA GLN A 168 -11.54 4.95 -20.78
C GLN A 168 -11.60 3.43 -20.61
N LYS A 169 -11.41 2.70 -21.70
CA LYS A 169 -11.38 1.24 -21.66
C LYS A 169 -10.12 0.73 -20.96
N TYR A 170 -10.30 -0.16 -19.98
CA TYR A 170 -9.19 -0.89 -19.37
C TYR A 170 -8.40 -1.71 -20.44
N PRO A 171 -7.06 -1.79 -20.42
CA PRO A 171 -6.16 -1.26 -19.39
C PRO A 171 -5.67 0.18 -19.62
N ASN A 172 -6.18 0.93 -20.60
CA ASN A 172 -5.73 2.27 -20.95
C ASN A 172 -6.25 3.36 -20.00
N ILE A 173 -6.26 3.07 -18.72
CA ILE A 173 -6.68 3.99 -17.65
C ILE A 173 -5.52 4.22 -16.68
N PRO A 174 -5.40 5.42 -16.11
CA PRO A 174 -4.44 5.65 -15.04
C PRO A 174 -4.88 4.94 -13.75
N ALA A 175 -3.90 4.40 -13.01
CA ALA A 175 -4.11 3.86 -11.68
C ALA A 175 -4.00 4.97 -10.63
N GLY A 176 -4.95 5.03 -9.71
CA GLY A 176 -4.98 5.99 -8.61
C GLY A 176 -6.40 6.41 -8.21
N ILE A 177 -6.55 6.79 -6.93
CA ILE A 177 -7.82 7.19 -6.32
C ILE A 177 -7.65 8.53 -5.58
N PRO A 178 -8.57 9.51 -5.70
CA PRO A 178 -8.46 10.83 -5.06
C PRO A 178 -8.99 10.81 -3.62
N LEU A 179 -8.19 10.36 -2.64
CA LEU A 179 -8.65 10.02 -1.29
C LEU A 179 -8.26 11.01 -0.18
N VAL A 180 -7.40 12.01 -0.42
CA VAL A 180 -6.94 12.91 0.67
C VAL A 180 -8.10 13.61 1.38
N GLN A 181 -9.14 13.99 0.68
CA GLN A 181 -10.33 14.63 1.26
C GLN A 181 -11.17 13.66 2.11
N HIS A 182 -11.18 12.38 1.75
CA HIS A 182 -12.11 11.39 2.32
C HIS A 182 -11.45 10.50 3.39
N SER A 183 -10.14 10.54 3.56
CA SER A 183 -9.41 9.60 4.41
C SER A 183 -9.90 9.61 5.86
N LEU A 184 -10.11 10.79 6.46
CA LEU A 184 -10.58 10.88 7.83
C LEU A 184 -12.02 10.36 7.95
N GLN A 185 -12.90 10.69 7.01
CA GLN A 185 -14.27 10.19 7.01
C GLN A 185 -14.31 8.66 6.92
N MET A 186 -13.52 8.06 6.01
CA MET A 186 -13.42 6.61 5.89
C MET A 186 -12.87 5.95 7.18
N LEU A 187 -11.89 6.56 7.84
CA LEU A 187 -11.39 6.06 9.12
C LEU A 187 -12.42 6.20 10.24
N LEU A 188 -13.25 7.24 10.23
CA LEU A 188 -14.34 7.41 11.21
C LEU A 188 -15.47 6.39 11.01
N GLU A 189 -15.74 5.91 9.79
CA GLU A 189 -16.65 4.77 9.59
C GLU A 189 -16.17 3.54 10.35
N PHE A 190 -14.86 3.23 10.29
CA PHE A 190 -14.27 2.14 11.09
C PHE A 190 -14.40 2.36 12.61
N TYR A 191 -14.41 3.61 13.06
CA TYR A 191 -14.69 3.92 14.46
C TYR A 191 -16.16 3.69 14.82
N PHE A 192 -17.12 4.12 13.99
CA PHE A 192 -18.54 3.91 14.22
C PHE A 192 -18.96 2.43 14.17
N ASP A 193 -18.20 1.63 13.43
CA ASP A 193 -18.34 0.17 13.34
C ASP A 193 -17.58 -0.58 14.47
N ASP A 194 -17.05 0.12 15.48
CA ASP A 194 -16.27 -0.43 16.58
C ASP A 194 -15.02 -1.23 16.15
N ILE A 195 -14.46 -0.94 14.95
CA ILE A 195 -13.29 -1.61 14.41
C ILE A 195 -11.98 -0.98 14.89
N PHE A 196 -11.90 0.37 14.85
CA PHE A 196 -10.74 1.14 15.33
C PHE A 196 -11.16 2.15 16.40
N SER A 197 -10.31 2.39 17.41
CA SER A 197 -10.54 3.47 18.36
C SER A 197 -10.10 4.82 17.79
N LEU A 198 -10.63 5.93 18.34
CA LEU A 198 -10.19 7.28 17.96
C LEU A 198 -8.70 7.50 18.26
N GLU A 199 -8.20 6.97 19.37
CA GLU A 199 -6.80 7.04 19.75
C GLU A 199 -5.92 6.37 18.70
N MET A 200 -6.29 5.18 18.21
CA MET A 200 -5.59 4.47 17.15
C MET A 200 -5.60 5.24 15.83
N ILE A 201 -6.74 5.85 15.47
CA ILE A 201 -6.84 6.68 14.27
C ILE A 201 -5.90 7.89 14.37
N VAL A 202 -5.91 8.62 15.49
CA VAL A 202 -5.02 9.76 15.71
C VAL A 202 -3.56 9.32 15.74
N GLU A 203 -3.24 8.26 16.46
CA GLU A 203 -1.88 7.73 16.55
C GLU A 203 -1.32 7.43 15.15
N LYS A 204 -2.04 6.64 14.36
CA LYS A 204 -1.54 6.16 13.06
C LYS A 204 -1.64 7.19 11.93
N SER A 205 -2.57 8.15 11.99
CA SER A 205 -2.69 9.21 10.98
C SER A 205 -1.85 10.47 11.28
N SER A 206 -1.39 10.65 12.52
CA SER A 206 -0.70 11.88 12.94
C SER A 206 0.60 11.63 13.71
N HIS A 207 0.51 10.96 14.87
CA HIS A 207 1.67 10.79 15.76
C HIS A 207 2.77 9.96 15.11
N ASN A 208 2.41 8.82 14.57
CA ASN A 208 3.37 7.88 13.97
C ASN A 208 3.99 8.43 12.69
N VAL A 209 3.23 9.20 11.91
CA VAL A 209 3.76 9.92 10.73
C VAL A 209 4.85 10.90 11.18
N ALA A 210 4.55 11.74 12.19
CA ALA A 210 5.52 12.72 12.69
C ALA A 210 6.78 12.04 13.26
N LYS A 211 6.64 10.95 14.02
CA LYS A 211 7.76 10.17 14.57
C LYS A 211 8.60 9.55 13.45
N ARG A 212 7.97 8.82 12.51
CA ARG A 212 8.68 8.08 11.47
C ARG A 212 9.46 8.97 10.52
N PHE A 213 8.88 10.10 10.14
CA PHE A 213 9.48 11.05 9.20
C PHE A 213 10.20 12.21 9.90
N ASN A 214 10.35 12.15 11.23
CA ASN A 214 11.02 13.16 12.04
C ASN A 214 10.51 14.59 11.77
N ILE A 215 9.17 14.74 11.68
CA ILE A 215 8.51 16.01 11.40
C ILE A 215 8.37 16.78 12.72
N LYS A 216 9.11 17.89 12.84
CA LYS A 216 9.08 18.74 14.01
C LYS A 216 7.81 19.59 14.05
N ASP A 217 7.30 19.82 15.28
CA ASP A 217 6.17 20.70 15.56
C ASP A 217 4.88 20.38 14.79
N ARG A 218 4.68 19.10 14.47
CA ARG A 218 3.48 18.54 13.81
C ARG A 218 3.11 17.20 14.44
N GLY A 219 1.88 16.74 14.17
CA GLY A 219 1.37 15.44 14.58
C GLY A 219 0.89 15.35 16.03
N PHE A 220 1.11 16.37 16.85
CA PHE A 220 0.70 16.44 18.26
C PHE A 220 0.08 17.79 18.55
N LEU A 221 -0.97 17.82 19.40
CA LEU A 221 -1.46 19.03 20.02
C LEU A 221 -0.52 19.39 21.16
N ARG A 222 -0.01 20.62 21.17
CA ARG A 222 0.86 21.16 22.21
C ARG A 222 0.38 22.57 22.57
N GLU A 223 0.60 22.97 23.82
CA GLU A 223 0.43 24.33 24.28
C GLU A 223 1.50 25.26 23.66
#